data_5a2d30e6689279bab803578424e86564
#
_entry.id   5a2d30e6689279bab803578424e86564
#
_cell.length_a   1.000
_cell.length_b   1.000
_cell.length_c   1.000
_cell.angle_alpha   90.00
_cell.angle_beta   90.00
_cell.angle_gamma   90.00
#
_symmetry.space_group_name_H-M   'P 1'
#
loop_
_entity.id
_entity.type
_entity.pdbx_description
1 polymer ?
#
loop_
_entity_poly.entity_id
_entity_poly.type
_entity_poly.pdbx_seq_one_letter_code
_entity_poly.pdbx_strand_id
1 'polypeptide(L)'
;QELGYLGVLANYIREKRHGDHTFFNRNFHIEPTNVCVYDCKFCSYSRLIKERAEGWEMEVDGMMDIVKKYDNEAVTEVHITGGVVPKQNLEFYADFFRKCKAHRPELHIKGLTPVEYYYIFKKAKLSHYDGLKYLQSCGLDSMPGGGAEIFHPEVREQIAHDKCTAEQWLDIHEQAHKLGMHTNATMLYGHIEQFWHRVDHMERLRQLQDK
;
A
#
# COMPACT_ATOMS: atom_id res chain seq x y z
N GLN A 1 -26.53 21.35 -5.70
CA GLN A 1 -25.82 22.64 -5.71
C GLN A 1 -24.48 22.53 -4.96
N GLU A 2 -24.45 21.97 -3.74
CA GLU A 2 -23.26 21.87 -2.89
C GLU A 2 -22.13 21.04 -3.52
N LEU A 3 -22.45 19.90 -4.13
CA LEU A 3 -21.47 19.03 -4.80
C LEU A 3 -20.79 19.74 -5.98
N GLY A 4 -21.55 20.50 -6.77
CA GLY A 4 -20.99 21.31 -7.85
C GLY A 4 -20.05 22.39 -7.35
N TYR A 5 -20.37 23.01 -6.23
CA TYR A 5 -19.54 24.03 -5.60
C TYR A 5 -18.21 23.43 -5.07
N LEU A 6 -18.28 22.29 -4.40
CA LEU A 6 -17.10 21.55 -3.98
C LEU A 6 -16.20 21.16 -5.15
N GLY A 7 -16.81 20.73 -6.27
CA GLY A 7 -16.08 20.41 -7.50
C GLY A 7 -15.30 21.61 -8.04
N VAL A 8 -15.92 22.79 -8.07
CA VAL A 8 -15.24 24.04 -8.50
C VAL A 8 -14.05 24.38 -7.57
N LEU A 9 -14.25 24.28 -6.26
CA LEU A 9 -13.17 24.55 -5.28
C LEU A 9 -12.03 23.54 -5.41
N ALA A 10 -12.34 22.27 -5.54
CA ALA A 10 -11.35 21.20 -5.74
C ALA A 10 -10.53 21.43 -7.01
N ASN A 11 -11.21 21.75 -8.12
CA ASN A 11 -10.54 22.05 -9.39
C ASN A 11 -9.68 23.31 -9.30
N TYR A 12 -10.13 24.35 -8.63
CA TYR A 12 -9.34 25.57 -8.40
C TYR A 12 -8.01 25.25 -7.68
N ILE A 13 -8.06 24.44 -6.62
CA ILE A 13 -6.85 24.03 -5.89
C ILE A 13 -5.94 23.14 -6.77
N ARG A 14 -6.52 22.23 -7.54
CA ARG A 14 -5.78 21.40 -8.50
C ARG A 14 -5.02 22.26 -9.51
N GLU A 15 -5.72 23.20 -10.16
CA GLU A 15 -5.12 24.10 -11.16
C GLU A 15 -4.04 24.98 -10.55
N LYS A 16 -4.26 25.49 -9.33
CA LYS A 16 -3.25 26.27 -8.60
C LYS A 16 -1.95 25.49 -8.35
N ARG A 17 -2.04 24.17 -8.16
CA ARG A 17 -0.89 23.29 -7.88
C ARG A 17 -0.23 22.75 -9.14
N HIS A 18 -0.99 22.46 -10.16
CA HIS A 18 -0.56 21.65 -11.31
C HIS A 18 -0.83 22.28 -12.69
N GLY A 19 -1.46 23.47 -12.73
CA GLY A 19 -1.92 24.07 -13.99
C GLY A 19 -2.88 23.16 -14.72
N ASP A 20 -2.72 23.04 -16.03
CA ASP A 20 -3.56 22.17 -16.88
C ASP A 20 -3.04 20.72 -16.97
N HIS A 21 -2.01 20.38 -16.19
CA HIS A 21 -1.42 19.04 -16.27
C HIS A 21 -2.27 18.00 -15.54
N THR A 22 -2.41 16.86 -16.19
CA THR A 22 -2.97 15.63 -15.60
C THR A 22 -1.92 14.53 -15.71
N PHE A 23 -1.67 13.84 -14.60
CA PHE A 23 -0.66 12.81 -14.50
C PHE A 23 -1.29 11.43 -14.50
N PHE A 24 -0.62 10.46 -15.13
CA PHE A 24 -1.03 9.07 -15.13
C PHE A 24 0.20 8.15 -15.11
N ASN A 25 0.03 6.95 -14.59
CA ASN A 25 1.06 5.91 -14.60
C ASN A 25 0.71 4.83 -15.63
N ARG A 26 1.73 4.29 -16.29
CA ARG A 26 1.64 3.00 -16.98
C ARG A 26 2.28 1.96 -16.06
N ASN A 27 1.46 1.22 -15.36
CA ASN A 27 1.93 0.22 -14.39
C ASN A 27 1.42 -1.18 -14.72
N PHE A 28 2.06 -2.15 -14.12
CA PHE A 28 1.58 -3.51 -14.01
C PHE A 28 1.60 -3.96 -12.54
N HIS A 29 0.86 -5.00 -12.24
CA HIS A 29 0.72 -5.52 -10.88
C HIS A 29 1.48 -6.84 -10.72
N ILE A 30 2.07 -7.02 -9.54
CA ILE A 30 2.53 -8.31 -9.04
C ILE A 30 1.81 -8.58 -7.73
N GLU A 31 1.14 -9.70 -7.67
CA GLU A 31 0.42 -10.19 -6.50
C GLU A 31 1.14 -11.43 -5.99
N PRO A 32 2.13 -11.28 -5.07
CA PRO A 32 3.01 -12.38 -4.68
C PRO A 32 2.26 -13.57 -4.07
N THR A 33 1.14 -13.30 -3.42
CA THR A 33 0.29 -14.34 -2.83
C THR A 33 -1.12 -13.82 -2.59
N ASN A 34 -2.11 -14.70 -2.67
CA ASN A 34 -3.45 -14.45 -2.11
C ASN A 34 -3.67 -15.17 -0.76
N VAL A 35 -2.70 -15.93 -0.28
CA VAL A 35 -2.77 -16.50 1.07
C VAL A 35 -2.49 -15.43 2.10
N CYS A 36 -3.30 -15.35 3.16
CA CYS A 36 -3.22 -14.27 4.14
C CYS A 36 -3.42 -14.75 5.57
N VAL A 37 -2.66 -14.16 6.50
CA VAL A 37 -2.86 -14.38 7.95
C VAL A 37 -4.08 -13.63 8.49
N TYR A 38 -4.59 -12.62 7.75
CA TYR A 38 -5.68 -11.74 8.17
C TYR A 38 -7.02 -12.17 7.60
N ASP A 39 -8.08 -12.11 8.42
CA ASP A 39 -9.47 -12.44 8.07
C ASP A 39 -10.32 -11.16 7.89
N CYS A 40 -10.08 -10.44 6.80
CA CYS A 40 -10.84 -9.23 6.50
C CYS A 40 -12.20 -9.56 5.88
N LYS A 41 -13.28 -9.09 6.47
CA LYS A 41 -14.66 -9.42 6.04
C LYS A 41 -15.02 -9.01 4.62
N PHE A 42 -14.34 -8.02 4.08
CA PHE A 42 -14.56 -7.49 2.73
C PHE A 42 -13.62 -8.09 1.67
N CYS A 43 -12.61 -8.90 2.06
CA CYS A 43 -11.60 -9.40 1.15
C CYS A 43 -12.02 -10.73 0.52
N SER A 44 -12.61 -10.70 -0.66
CA SER A 44 -12.92 -11.89 -1.45
C SER A 44 -11.69 -12.52 -2.13
N TYR A 45 -10.59 -11.78 -2.19
CA TYR A 45 -9.34 -12.18 -2.81
C TYR A 45 -8.55 -13.19 -1.98
N SER A 46 -8.50 -12.99 -0.65
CA SER A 46 -7.66 -13.77 0.24
C SER A 46 -8.13 -15.21 0.43
N ARG A 47 -7.15 -16.09 0.68
CA ARG A 47 -7.33 -17.42 1.26
C ARG A 47 -6.62 -17.45 2.59
N LEU A 48 -7.31 -17.87 3.63
CA LEU A 48 -6.70 -17.98 4.97
C LEU A 48 -5.63 -19.06 4.98
N ILE A 49 -4.70 -19.00 5.93
CA ILE A 49 -3.61 -20.00 6.06
C ILE A 49 -4.13 -21.44 6.06
N LYS A 50 -5.30 -21.70 6.67
CA LYS A 50 -5.95 -23.01 6.66
C LYS A 50 -6.45 -23.44 5.28
N GLU A 51 -6.63 -22.50 4.35
CA GLU A 51 -7.10 -22.67 2.98
C GLU A 51 -5.96 -22.52 1.96
N ARG A 52 -4.71 -22.57 2.42
CA ARG A 52 -3.51 -22.31 1.62
C ARG A 52 -3.43 -23.13 0.34
N ALA A 53 -3.96 -24.36 0.34
CA ALA A 53 -3.99 -25.23 -0.84
C ALA A 53 -4.85 -24.68 -1.98
N GLU A 54 -5.76 -23.74 -1.71
CA GLU A 54 -6.63 -23.07 -2.69
C GLU A 54 -6.04 -21.74 -3.18
N GLY A 55 -4.90 -21.35 -2.64
CA GLY A 55 -4.23 -20.10 -2.96
C GLY A 55 -2.96 -20.31 -3.79
N TRP A 56 -2.23 -19.22 -4.01
CA TRP A 56 -0.90 -19.26 -4.60
C TRP A 56 0.10 -18.47 -3.77
N GLU A 57 1.37 -18.83 -3.89
CA GLU A 57 2.50 -18.13 -3.33
C GLU A 57 3.64 -18.16 -4.36
N MET A 58 4.11 -17.01 -4.76
CA MET A 58 5.23 -16.88 -5.70
C MET A 58 6.56 -16.86 -4.94
N GLU A 59 7.58 -17.40 -5.59
CA GLU A 59 8.97 -17.14 -5.24
C GLU A 59 9.47 -15.90 -5.97
N VAL A 60 10.61 -15.35 -5.53
CA VAL A 60 11.22 -14.15 -6.12
C VAL A 60 11.45 -14.29 -7.62
N ASP A 61 11.89 -15.46 -8.07
CA ASP A 61 12.14 -15.70 -9.50
C ASP A 61 10.84 -15.65 -10.33
N GLY A 62 9.73 -16.16 -9.80
CA GLY A 62 8.42 -16.02 -10.44
C GLY A 62 7.95 -14.57 -10.55
N MET A 63 8.22 -13.76 -9.54
CA MET A 63 7.96 -12.31 -9.60
C MET A 63 8.84 -11.63 -10.65
N MET A 64 10.12 -11.99 -10.74
CA MET A 64 11.04 -11.49 -11.77
C MET A 64 10.63 -11.90 -13.19
N ASP A 65 10.07 -13.08 -13.37
CA ASP A 65 9.55 -13.49 -14.67
C ASP A 65 8.35 -12.63 -15.12
N ILE A 66 7.55 -12.12 -14.18
CA ILE A 66 6.51 -11.14 -14.49
C ILE A 66 7.16 -9.81 -14.92
N VAL A 67 8.17 -9.30 -14.21
CA VAL A 67 8.89 -8.06 -14.58
C VAL A 67 9.40 -8.16 -16.01
N LYS A 68 10.08 -9.26 -16.37
CA LYS A 68 10.65 -9.50 -17.70
C LYS A 68 9.61 -9.52 -18.83
N LYS A 69 8.36 -9.92 -18.57
CA LYS A 69 7.28 -9.87 -19.59
C LYS A 69 7.02 -8.44 -20.10
N TYR A 70 7.37 -7.43 -19.30
CA TYR A 70 7.18 -6.02 -19.62
C TYR A 70 8.46 -5.31 -20.11
N ASP A 71 9.54 -6.05 -20.40
CA ASP A 71 10.82 -5.44 -20.82
C ASP A 71 10.71 -4.57 -22.09
N ASN A 72 9.80 -4.95 -23.01
CA ASN A 72 9.55 -4.22 -24.24
C ASN A 72 8.32 -3.28 -24.16
N GLU A 73 7.77 -3.10 -22.96
CA GLU A 73 6.61 -2.26 -22.74
C GLU A 73 7.02 -0.93 -22.10
N ALA A 74 6.35 0.15 -22.54
CA ALA A 74 6.59 1.48 -21.96
C ALA A 74 5.91 1.64 -20.59
N VAL A 75 6.17 0.71 -19.67
CA VAL A 75 5.71 0.79 -18.29
C VAL A 75 6.71 1.53 -17.42
N THR A 76 6.22 2.33 -16.49
CA THR A 76 7.03 3.18 -15.61
C THR A 76 7.03 2.73 -14.16
N GLU A 77 6.06 1.91 -13.77
CA GLU A 77 5.86 1.51 -12.37
C GLU A 77 5.43 0.04 -12.28
N VAL A 78 5.94 -0.66 -11.28
CA VAL A 78 5.37 -1.92 -10.80
C VAL A 78 4.68 -1.69 -9.47
N HIS A 79 3.43 -2.15 -9.35
CA HIS A 79 2.66 -2.11 -8.11
C HIS A 79 2.61 -3.52 -7.50
N ILE A 80 3.09 -3.64 -6.26
CA ILE A 80 3.24 -4.93 -5.57
C ILE A 80 2.40 -4.90 -4.29
N THR A 81 1.42 -5.77 -4.20
CA THR A 81 0.60 -5.98 -3.00
C THR A 81 -0.07 -7.33 -3.05
N GLY A 82 -0.36 -7.93 -1.92
CA GLY A 82 -0.98 -9.25 -1.88
C GLY A 82 -1.49 -9.63 -0.50
N GLY A 83 -1.61 -10.91 -0.27
CA GLY A 83 -1.82 -11.47 1.05
C GLY A 83 -0.56 -11.35 1.91
N VAL A 84 -0.69 -11.68 3.18
CA VAL A 84 0.43 -11.64 4.14
C VAL A 84 0.71 -13.04 4.64
N VAL A 85 1.92 -13.54 4.35
CA VAL A 85 2.36 -14.87 4.77
C VAL A 85 3.73 -14.85 5.43
N PRO A 86 4.00 -15.73 6.40
CA PRO A 86 5.27 -15.72 7.12
C PRO A 86 6.51 -15.95 6.24
N LYS A 87 6.37 -16.66 5.11
CA LYS A 87 7.46 -16.98 4.18
C LYS A 87 7.94 -15.76 3.42
N GLN A 88 7.03 -14.86 3.04
CA GLN A 88 7.36 -13.61 2.35
C GLN A 88 7.73 -12.53 3.37
N ASN A 89 8.90 -12.70 3.96
CA ASN A 89 9.45 -11.84 5.01
C ASN A 89 10.22 -10.63 4.44
N LEU A 90 10.90 -9.90 5.30
CA LEU A 90 11.68 -8.70 4.95
C LEU A 90 12.71 -8.98 3.84
N GLU A 91 13.50 -10.05 3.98
CA GLU A 91 14.55 -10.39 3.02
C GLU A 91 14.00 -10.89 1.69
N PHE A 92 12.83 -11.52 1.68
CA PHE A 92 12.13 -11.91 0.46
C PHE A 92 11.86 -10.68 -0.43
N TYR A 93 11.29 -9.63 0.14
CA TYR A 93 11.02 -8.41 -0.62
C TYR A 93 12.28 -7.60 -0.91
N ALA A 94 13.24 -7.57 0.00
CA ALA A 94 14.53 -6.92 -0.22
C ALA A 94 15.29 -7.55 -1.40
N ASP A 95 15.32 -8.87 -1.50
CA ASP A 95 15.93 -9.61 -2.63
C ASP A 95 15.22 -9.28 -3.95
N PHE A 96 13.89 -9.32 -3.95
CA PHE A 96 13.11 -8.95 -5.13
C PHE A 96 13.39 -7.52 -5.60
N PHE A 97 13.39 -6.53 -4.67
CA PHE A 97 13.62 -5.13 -5.04
C PHE A 97 15.02 -4.92 -5.62
N ARG A 98 16.05 -5.53 -5.03
CA ARG A 98 17.43 -5.48 -5.56
C ARG A 98 17.51 -6.09 -6.97
N LYS A 99 16.92 -7.27 -7.17
CA LYS A 99 16.89 -7.94 -8.49
C LYS A 99 16.13 -7.11 -9.52
N CYS A 100 15.00 -6.53 -9.13
CA CYS A 100 14.20 -5.68 -10.00
C CYS A 100 14.98 -4.44 -10.42
N LYS A 101 15.62 -3.72 -9.48
CA LYS A 101 16.45 -2.55 -9.78
C LYS A 101 17.74 -2.90 -10.56
N ALA A 102 18.31 -4.06 -10.33
CA ALA A 102 19.45 -4.53 -11.12
C ALA A 102 19.05 -4.82 -12.58
N HIS A 103 17.83 -5.30 -12.82
CA HIS A 103 17.31 -5.61 -14.15
C HIS A 103 16.77 -4.36 -14.86
N ARG A 104 15.99 -3.53 -14.16
CA ARG A 104 15.36 -2.30 -14.67
C ARG A 104 15.53 -1.15 -13.65
N PRO A 105 16.68 -0.46 -13.68
CA PRO A 105 16.99 0.60 -12.69
C PRO A 105 15.96 1.74 -12.66
N GLU A 106 15.36 2.05 -13.83
CA GLU A 106 14.40 3.13 -14.02
C GLU A 106 12.98 2.78 -13.56
N LEU A 107 12.66 1.49 -13.39
CA LEU A 107 11.31 1.05 -13.01
C LEU A 107 11.00 1.48 -11.57
N HIS A 108 9.96 2.29 -11.42
CA HIS A 108 9.48 2.71 -10.10
C HIS A 108 8.81 1.55 -9.36
N ILE A 109 9.29 1.23 -8.18
CA ILE A 109 8.75 0.17 -7.33
C ILE A 109 7.82 0.78 -6.28
N LYS A 110 6.51 0.64 -6.49
CA LYS A 110 5.48 0.94 -5.50
C LYS A 110 5.07 -0.38 -4.83
N GLY A 111 5.55 -0.61 -3.63
CA GLY A 111 5.40 -1.92 -3.00
C GLY A 111 4.81 -1.88 -1.61
N LEU A 112 4.04 -2.89 -1.31
CA LEU A 112 3.52 -3.27 0.00
C LEU A 112 2.67 -2.20 0.70
N THR A 113 1.59 -2.62 1.29
CA THR A 113 0.72 -1.76 2.10
C THR A 113 1.26 -1.62 3.53
N PRO A 114 0.83 -0.61 4.30
CA PRO A 114 1.17 -0.51 5.72
C PRO A 114 0.85 -1.76 6.55
N VAL A 115 -0.18 -2.52 6.14
CA VAL A 115 -0.54 -3.79 6.82
C VAL A 115 0.54 -4.85 6.62
N GLU A 116 1.07 -4.96 5.39
CA GLU A 116 2.17 -5.86 5.06
C GLU A 116 3.44 -5.44 5.80
N TYR A 117 3.79 -4.14 5.78
CA TYR A 117 4.94 -3.60 6.52
C TYR A 117 4.84 -3.84 8.02
N TYR A 118 3.68 -3.56 8.62
CA TYR A 118 3.47 -3.82 10.04
C TYR A 118 3.79 -5.26 10.42
N TYR A 119 3.29 -6.22 9.63
CA TYR A 119 3.56 -7.64 9.87
C TYR A 119 5.04 -7.98 9.73
N ILE A 120 5.65 -7.55 8.63
CA ILE A 120 7.03 -7.87 8.28
C ILE A 120 8.01 -7.26 9.30
N PHE A 121 7.83 -5.99 9.65
CA PHE A 121 8.72 -5.31 10.59
C PHE A 121 8.58 -5.84 12.01
N LYS A 122 7.34 -6.15 12.44
CA LYS A 122 7.12 -6.84 13.73
C LYS A 122 7.84 -8.18 13.80
N LYS A 123 7.81 -8.98 12.73
CA LYS A 123 8.54 -10.26 12.65
C LYS A 123 10.05 -10.07 12.63
N ALA A 124 10.54 -9.06 11.92
CA ALA A 124 11.97 -8.71 11.86
C ALA A 124 12.47 -7.98 13.12
N LYS A 125 11.59 -7.60 14.05
CA LYS A 125 11.89 -6.80 15.26
C LYS A 125 12.54 -5.45 14.92
N LEU A 126 12.08 -4.80 13.86
CA LEU A 126 12.52 -3.48 13.42
C LEU A 126 11.47 -2.43 13.76
N SER A 127 11.94 -1.18 13.96
CA SER A 127 11.05 -0.03 13.93
C SER A 127 10.49 0.18 12.51
N HIS A 128 9.35 0.89 12.39
CA HIS A 128 8.80 1.20 11.07
C HIS A 128 9.79 2.03 10.24
N TYR A 129 10.49 2.97 10.86
CA TYR A 129 11.52 3.78 10.20
C TYR A 129 12.68 2.92 9.67
N ASP A 130 13.28 2.07 10.50
CA ASP A 130 14.44 1.25 10.11
C ASP A 130 14.06 0.23 9.03
N GLY A 131 12.87 -0.38 9.15
CA GLY A 131 12.36 -1.32 8.15
C GLY A 131 12.14 -0.67 6.79
N LEU A 132 11.50 0.51 6.75
CA LEU A 132 11.30 1.27 5.52
C LEU A 132 12.62 1.76 4.93
N LYS A 133 13.52 2.29 5.75
CA LYS A 133 14.86 2.73 5.33
C LYS A 133 15.65 1.59 4.70
N TYR A 134 15.57 0.40 5.29
CA TYR A 134 16.21 -0.79 4.74
C TYR A 134 15.63 -1.15 3.36
N LEU A 135 14.30 -1.26 3.23
CA LEU A 135 13.67 -1.59 1.95
C LEU A 135 13.89 -0.50 0.89
N GLN A 136 13.93 0.78 1.28
CA GLN A 136 14.30 1.88 0.39
C GLN A 136 15.72 1.71 -0.15
N SER A 137 16.68 1.33 0.71
CA SER A 137 18.05 1.04 0.28
C SER A 137 18.16 -0.17 -0.68
N CYS A 138 17.14 -1.03 -0.69
CA CYS A 138 17.03 -2.17 -1.59
C CYS A 138 16.31 -1.84 -2.91
N GLY A 139 15.71 -0.63 -3.03
CA GLY A 139 15.07 -0.18 -4.26
C GLY A 139 13.59 0.14 -4.18
N LEU A 140 12.97 0.10 -2.99
CA LEU A 140 11.60 0.57 -2.81
C LEU A 140 11.52 2.08 -3.02
N ASP A 141 10.63 2.55 -3.90
CA ASP A 141 10.50 3.98 -4.23
C ASP A 141 9.28 4.64 -3.57
N SER A 142 8.16 3.94 -3.45
CA SER A 142 6.93 4.49 -2.88
C SER A 142 6.04 3.41 -2.29
N MET A 143 5.02 3.84 -1.53
CA MET A 143 4.10 2.97 -0.81
C MET A 143 2.65 3.25 -1.19
N PRO A 144 1.83 2.23 -1.52
CA PRO A 144 0.38 2.37 -1.68
C PRO A 144 -0.34 2.50 -0.33
N GLY A 145 -1.59 2.95 -0.36
CA GLY A 145 -2.38 3.26 0.83
C GLY A 145 -3.33 2.17 1.32
N GLY A 146 -3.23 0.94 0.81
CA GLY A 146 -4.13 -0.13 1.22
C GLY A 146 -4.08 -0.44 2.72
N GLY A 147 -5.16 -1.00 3.27
CA GLY A 147 -5.25 -1.31 4.70
C GLY A 147 -5.74 -0.17 5.59
N ALA A 148 -5.90 1.05 5.05
CA ALA A 148 -6.52 2.17 5.76
C ALA A 148 -7.99 1.88 6.10
N GLU A 149 -8.74 1.37 5.16
CA GLU A 149 -10.18 1.10 5.19
C GLU A 149 -10.97 2.29 5.73
N ILE A 150 -11.41 2.24 6.99
CA ILE A 150 -11.89 3.37 7.81
C ILE A 150 -11.09 3.36 9.11
N PHE A 151 -10.58 4.50 9.56
CA PHE A 151 -9.71 4.58 10.74
C PHE A 151 -10.46 4.41 12.06
N HIS A 152 -11.77 4.70 12.08
CA HIS A 152 -12.54 4.60 13.31
C HIS A 152 -12.54 3.18 13.89
N PRO A 153 -12.17 3.00 15.19
CA PRO A 153 -11.93 1.68 15.75
C PRO A 153 -13.15 0.77 15.72
N GLU A 154 -14.37 1.30 15.95
CA GLU A 154 -15.61 0.50 15.90
C GLU A 154 -15.87 -0.12 14.53
N VAL A 155 -15.52 0.60 13.45
CA VAL A 155 -15.66 0.07 12.10
C VAL A 155 -14.56 -0.94 11.81
N ARG A 156 -13.29 -0.62 12.17
CA ARG A 156 -12.16 -1.52 11.96
C ARG A 156 -12.34 -2.85 12.67
N GLU A 157 -12.81 -2.84 13.92
CA GLU A 157 -13.07 -4.06 14.71
C GLU A 157 -14.06 -5.00 14.02
N GLN A 158 -15.05 -4.44 13.31
CA GLN A 158 -16.06 -5.25 12.63
C GLN A 158 -15.57 -5.83 11.28
N ILE A 159 -14.70 -5.12 10.55
CA ILE A 159 -14.34 -5.49 9.18
C ILE A 159 -12.91 -6.03 9.03
N ALA A 160 -12.00 -5.69 9.94
CA ALA A 160 -10.56 -5.99 9.85
C ALA A 160 -9.87 -5.96 11.23
N HIS A 161 -10.45 -6.63 12.22
CA HIS A 161 -10.06 -6.61 13.63
C HIS A 161 -8.62 -7.05 13.91
N ASP A 162 -8.07 -7.89 13.06
CA ASP A 162 -6.74 -8.51 13.22
C ASP A 162 -5.61 -7.76 12.51
N LYS A 163 -5.94 -6.73 11.71
CA LYS A 163 -4.95 -5.85 11.04
C LYS A 163 -4.29 -4.86 12.01
N CYS A 164 -3.28 -4.17 11.52
CA CYS A 164 -2.70 -3.01 12.23
C CYS A 164 -3.77 -1.97 12.56
N THR A 165 -3.58 -1.24 13.67
CA THR A 165 -4.49 -0.15 14.07
C THR A 165 -4.36 1.05 13.11
N ALA A 166 -5.30 2.00 13.21
CA ALA A 166 -5.21 3.25 12.47
C ALA A 166 -3.94 4.03 12.82
N GLU A 167 -3.55 4.07 14.08
CA GLU A 167 -2.35 4.76 14.57
C GLU A 167 -1.07 4.12 14.00
N GLN A 168 -1.02 2.78 13.93
CA GLN A 168 0.11 2.05 13.33
C GLN A 168 0.20 2.30 11.83
N TRP A 169 -0.95 2.33 11.13
CA TRP A 169 -1.01 2.68 9.72
C TRP A 169 -0.51 4.10 9.46
N LEU A 170 -0.99 5.08 10.25
CA LEU A 170 -0.57 6.48 10.14
C LEU A 170 0.91 6.66 10.49
N ASP A 171 1.42 5.96 11.52
CA ASP A 171 2.84 6.01 11.87
C ASP A 171 3.73 5.47 10.74
N ILE A 172 3.37 4.37 10.09
CA ILE A 172 4.13 3.85 8.95
C ILE A 172 4.22 4.89 7.83
N HIS A 173 3.12 5.58 7.53
CA HIS A 173 3.14 6.68 6.55
C HIS A 173 4.00 7.85 7.01
N GLU A 174 3.92 8.24 8.28
CA GLU A 174 4.75 9.30 8.84
C GLU A 174 6.24 8.95 8.73
N GLN A 175 6.63 7.71 9.02
CA GLN A 175 8.02 7.28 8.87
C GLN A 175 8.47 7.25 7.40
N ALA A 176 7.59 6.85 6.47
CA ALA A 176 7.86 6.94 5.04
C ALA A 176 8.09 8.39 4.59
N HIS A 177 7.27 9.34 5.04
CA HIS A 177 7.43 10.76 4.74
C HIS A 177 8.76 11.32 5.29
N LYS A 178 9.17 10.93 6.50
CA LYS A 178 10.49 11.30 7.06
C LYS A 178 11.67 10.81 6.24
N LEU A 179 11.48 9.74 5.48
CA LEU A 179 12.47 9.20 4.52
C LEU A 179 12.36 9.83 3.12
N GLY A 180 11.46 10.81 2.93
CA GLY A 180 11.19 11.42 1.62
C GLY A 180 10.44 10.53 0.65
N MET A 181 9.83 9.45 1.13
CA MET A 181 9.08 8.50 0.31
C MET A 181 7.66 9.01 0.07
N HIS A 182 7.24 9.03 -1.19
CA HIS A 182 5.85 9.34 -1.54
C HIS A 182 4.90 8.19 -1.20
N THR A 183 3.70 8.53 -0.73
CA THR A 183 2.69 7.54 -0.37
C THR A 183 1.32 7.91 -0.91
N ASN A 184 0.43 6.92 -1.00
CA ASN A 184 -0.97 7.14 -1.28
C ASN A 184 -1.82 6.85 -0.04
N ALA A 185 -2.94 7.52 0.10
CA ALA A 185 -3.97 7.21 1.07
C ALA A 185 -5.20 6.62 0.37
N THR A 186 -5.89 5.71 1.04
CA THR A 186 -7.12 5.07 0.56
C THR A 186 -8.21 5.15 1.63
N MET A 187 -9.45 5.05 1.21
CA MET A 187 -10.61 4.88 2.08
C MET A 187 -11.56 3.85 1.44
N LEU A 188 -11.92 2.82 2.20
CA LEU A 188 -12.97 1.88 1.82
C LEU A 188 -14.29 2.37 2.43
N TYR A 189 -15.26 2.71 1.61
CA TYR A 189 -16.53 3.29 2.06
C TYR A 189 -17.73 2.65 1.35
N GLY A 190 -18.93 2.86 1.91
CA GLY A 190 -20.17 2.32 1.37
C GLY A 190 -20.55 0.95 1.94
N HIS A 191 -20.06 0.62 3.14
CA HIS A 191 -20.37 -0.64 3.84
C HIS A 191 -21.15 -0.41 5.14
N ILE A 192 -20.50 -0.39 6.32
CA ILE A 192 -21.16 -0.23 7.63
C ILE A 192 -20.88 1.12 8.28
N GLU A 193 -19.98 1.89 7.72
CA GLU A 193 -19.57 3.18 8.26
C GLU A 193 -20.67 4.23 8.11
N GLN A 194 -20.67 5.21 9.03
CA GLN A 194 -21.48 6.41 8.96
C GLN A 194 -20.71 7.54 8.26
N PHE A 195 -21.41 8.56 7.79
CA PHE A 195 -20.80 9.69 7.09
C PHE A 195 -19.69 10.37 7.91
N TRP A 196 -19.90 10.54 9.20
CA TRP A 196 -18.90 11.14 10.09
C TRP A 196 -17.62 10.31 10.23
N HIS A 197 -17.68 8.97 10.07
CA HIS A 197 -16.48 8.13 10.03
C HIS A 197 -15.59 8.47 8.82
N ARG A 198 -16.19 8.83 7.69
CA ARG A 198 -15.45 9.27 6.50
C ARG A 198 -14.78 10.61 6.75
N VAL A 199 -15.47 11.53 7.44
CA VAL A 199 -14.91 12.83 7.82
C VAL A 199 -13.73 12.66 8.79
N ASP A 200 -13.89 11.86 9.85
CA ASP A 200 -12.80 11.52 10.78
C ASP A 200 -11.59 10.92 10.05
N HIS A 201 -11.82 10.03 9.09
CA HIS A 201 -10.77 9.43 8.29
C HIS A 201 -9.98 10.48 7.49
N MET A 202 -10.68 11.36 6.79
CA MET A 202 -10.07 12.44 6.00
C MET A 202 -9.34 13.44 6.90
N GLU A 203 -9.91 13.78 8.06
CA GLU A 203 -9.29 14.68 9.03
C GLU A 203 -7.97 14.13 9.57
N ARG A 204 -7.90 12.85 9.91
CA ARG A 204 -6.65 12.20 10.35
C ARG A 204 -5.59 12.18 9.25
N LEU A 205 -5.98 11.97 7.99
CA LEU A 205 -5.07 12.09 6.86
C LEU A 205 -4.58 13.53 6.69
N ARG A 206 -5.46 14.52 6.88
CA ARG A 206 -5.08 15.92 6.84
C ARG A 206 -4.07 16.26 7.93
N GLN A 207 -4.31 15.81 9.16
CA GLN A 207 -3.38 15.99 10.28
C GLN A 207 -2.02 15.33 10.02
N LEU A 208 -1.98 14.18 9.35
CA LEU A 208 -0.72 13.56 8.93
C LEU A 208 -0.01 14.40 7.85
N GLN A 209 -0.76 15.00 6.91
CA GLN A 209 -0.19 15.84 5.85
C GLN A 209 0.38 17.16 6.41
N ASP A 210 -0.12 17.64 7.52
CA ASP A 210 0.32 18.91 8.14
C ASP A 210 1.61 18.77 8.97
N LYS A 211 2.09 17.54 9.21
CA LYS A 211 3.37 17.23 9.89
C LYS A 211 4.55 17.30 8.95
#